data_9b65f915cdba47a602cfa9a9585f60e3
#
_entry.id   9b65f915cdba47a602cfa9a9585f60e3
#
_cell.length_a   1.000
_cell.length_b   1.000
_cell.length_c   1.000
_cell.angle_alpha   90.00
_cell.angle_beta   90.00
_cell.angle_gamma   90.00
#
_symmetry.space_group_name_H-M   'P 1'
#
loop_
_entity.id
_entity.type
_entity.pdbx_description
1 polymer ?
#
loop_
_entity_poly.entity_id
_entity_poly.type
_entity_poly.pdbx_seq_one_letter_code
_entity_poly.pdbx_strand_id
1 'polypeptide(L)'
;AMRQAGARTPAIAFLCPFGDPLPVLEQVWKDLYQPGLWNDLWFLWEGKPLILANKEYVKDEAMRNFFTFRRPMPDYWMGPSGPDQWSWLEVYPQHVFKNSRGEVEQMSVGVAQNALPHTPGPAPMSHKRGAMGRSWHDGGKDLREGAVNWGFNFDEQWTRALDVNPKFIFVTGWNEWTAGRYREWSHYQDSDCYYPGGLFVDEYTQEYSRDCEPMRGGHTDNYY
;
A
#
# COMPACT_ATOMS: atom_id res chain seq x y z
N ALA A 1 -4.88 25.60 4.84
CA ALA A 1 -4.94 25.95 3.40
C ALA A 1 -6.23 25.41 2.77
N MET A 2 -6.47 24.08 2.63
CA MET A 2 -7.65 23.50 1.94
C MET A 2 -8.98 24.04 2.49
N ARG A 3 -9.18 24.02 3.81
CA ARG A 3 -10.40 24.57 4.45
C ARG A 3 -10.59 26.05 4.21
N GLN A 4 -9.51 26.84 4.25
CA GLN A 4 -9.56 28.26 3.96
C GLN A 4 -9.97 28.53 2.50
N ALA A 5 -9.64 27.61 1.60
CA ALA A 5 -10.05 27.66 0.20
C ALA A 5 -11.44 27.06 -0.04
N GLY A 6 -12.18 26.65 1.00
CA GLY A 6 -13.48 26.01 0.88
C GLY A 6 -13.44 24.58 0.31
N ALA A 7 -12.26 23.98 0.21
CA ALA A 7 -12.11 22.63 -0.29
C ALA A 7 -12.41 21.57 0.79
N ARG A 8 -12.91 20.41 0.36
CA ARG A 8 -13.09 19.23 1.21
C ARG A 8 -11.73 18.75 1.67
N THR A 9 -11.55 18.57 2.99
CA THR A 9 -10.32 17.98 3.54
C THR A 9 -10.47 16.48 3.66
N PRO A 10 -9.46 15.69 3.27
CA PRO A 10 -9.47 14.26 3.53
C PRO A 10 -9.35 13.99 5.03
N ALA A 11 -9.90 12.86 5.48
CA ALA A 11 -9.57 12.32 6.77
C ALA A 11 -8.22 11.58 6.73
N ILE A 12 -7.50 11.54 7.84
CA ILE A 12 -6.13 11.07 7.93
C ILE A 12 -6.04 9.89 8.91
N ALA A 13 -5.34 8.85 8.52
CA ALA A 13 -4.85 7.79 9.38
C ALA A 13 -3.36 7.58 9.15
N PHE A 14 -2.63 7.09 10.15
CA PHE A 14 -1.21 6.79 10.01
C PHE A 14 -0.98 5.29 9.81
N LEU A 15 -0.06 4.98 8.92
CA LEU A 15 0.53 3.65 8.79
C LEU A 15 1.89 3.67 9.45
N CYS A 16 2.05 2.85 10.50
CA CYS A 16 3.30 2.66 11.20
C CYS A 16 4.14 1.55 10.54
N PRO A 17 5.44 1.47 10.80
CA PRO A 17 6.29 0.40 10.29
C PRO A 17 5.70 -1.00 10.53
N PHE A 18 5.89 -1.91 9.58
CA PHE A 18 5.38 -3.28 9.63
C PHE A 18 5.98 -4.11 10.77
N GLY A 19 7.20 -3.80 11.19
CA GLY A 19 7.87 -4.39 12.35
C GLY A 19 7.41 -3.77 13.66
N ASP A 20 8.36 -3.17 14.42
CA ASP A 20 8.05 -2.44 15.64
C ASP A 20 7.46 -1.06 15.30
N PRO A 21 6.19 -0.81 15.60
CA PRO A 21 5.53 0.46 15.30
C PRO A 21 5.77 1.54 16.37
N LEU A 22 6.29 1.17 17.56
CA LEU A 22 6.31 2.04 18.74
C LEU A 22 7.01 3.38 18.51
N PRO A 23 8.20 3.45 17.90
CA PRO A 23 8.89 4.72 17.74
C PRO A 23 8.04 5.77 17.00
N VAL A 24 7.33 5.35 15.96
CA VAL A 24 6.45 6.24 15.19
C VAL A 24 5.13 6.46 15.92
N LEU A 25 4.53 5.41 16.45
CA LEU A 25 3.25 5.48 17.15
C LEU A 25 3.30 6.40 18.38
N GLU A 26 4.34 6.25 19.21
CA GLU A 26 4.55 7.10 20.38
C GLU A 26 4.77 8.57 20.02
N GLN A 27 5.49 8.81 18.91
CA GLN A 27 5.72 10.17 18.43
C GLN A 27 4.40 10.83 17.98
N VAL A 28 3.61 10.16 17.12
CA VAL A 28 2.32 10.72 16.67
C VAL A 28 1.31 10.83 17.81
N TRP A 29 1.34 9.90 18.77
CA TRP A 29 0.53 9.96 19.97
C TRP A 29 0.81 11.22 20.78
N LYS A 30 2.10 11.44 21.13
CA LYS A 30 2.55 12.57 21.93
C LYS A 30 2.32 13.91 21.25
N ASP A 31 2.59 13.98 19.95
CA ASP A 31 2.61 15.25 19.22
C ASP A 31 1.23 15.67 18.67
N LEU A 32 0.36 14.72 18.43
CA LEU A 32 -0.90 15.00 17.72
C LEU A 32 -2.14 14.55 18.51
N TYR A 33 -2.22 13.29 18.90
CA TYR A 33 -3.45 12.73 19.47
C TYR A 33 -3.66 13.08 20.94
N GLN A 34 -2.62 12.94 21.75
CA GLN A 34 -2.70 13.24 23.19
C GLN A 34 -3.01 14.72 23.47
N PRO A 35 -2.43 15.70 22.75
CA PRO A 35 -2.83 17.11 22.88
C PRO A 35 -4.19 17.43 22.27
N GLY A 36 -4.84 16.49 21.60
CA GLY A 36 -6.13 16.72 20.95
C GLY A 36 -6.06 17.61 19.70
N LEU A 37 -4.91 17.62 19.00
CA LEU A 37 -4.76 18.42 17.79
C LEU A 37 -5.50 17.77 16.63
N TRP A 38 -6.18 18.60 15.83
CA TRP A 38 -6.80 18.21 14.56
C TRP A 38 -7.81 17.06 14.68
N ASN A 39 -8.52 16.95 15.79
CA ASN A 39 -9.48 15.85 16.09
C ASN A 39 -10.51 15.62 14.98
N ASP A 40 -10.84 16.65 14.24
CA ASP A 40 -11.79 16.62 13.13
C ASP A 40 -11.19 16.17 11.78
N LEU A 41 -9.91 15.84 11.76
CA LEU A 41 -9.22 15.29 10.58
C LEU A 41 -8.93 13.80 10.69
N TRP A 42 -9.08 13.20 11.87
CA TRP A 42 -8.75 11.79 12.01
C TRP A 42 -9.78 10.90 11.32
N PHE A 43 -9.30 9.94 10.55
CA PHE A 43 -10.16 8.91 9.98
C PHE A 43 -10.63 7.97 11.08
N LEU A 44 -11.94 7.92 11.29
CA LEU A 44 -12.54 7.08 12.32
C LEU A 44 -12.95 5.72 11.74
N TRP A 45 -12.52 4.65 12.39
CA TRP A 45 -12.94 3.30 12.12
C TRP A 45 -13.49 2.66 13.39
N GLU A 46 -14.70 2.13 13.32
CA GLU A 46 -15.42 1.61 14.51
C GLU A 46 -15.52 2.65 15.65
N GLY A 47 -15.69 3.92 15.30
CA GLY A 47 -15.89 5.03 16.23
C GLY A 47 -14.64 5.59 16.90
N LYS A 48 -13.46 5.11 16.56
CA LYS A 48 -12.16 5.58 17.08
C LYS A 48 -11.19 5.91 15.93
N PRO A 49 -10.17 6.76 16.18
CA PRO A 49 -9.15 7.00 15.16
C PRO A 49 -8.49 5.69 14.73
N LEU A 50 -8.39 5.48 13.41
CA LEU A 50 -7.70 4.33 12.84
C LEU A 50 -6.19 4.54 12.95
N ILE A 51 -5.50 3.48 13.38
CA ILE A 51 -4.03 3.37 13.27
C ILE A 51 -3.65 2.03 12.66
N LEU A 52 -2.85 2.06 11.61
CA LEU A 52 -2.31 0.85 11.01
C LEU A 52 -1.00 0.48 11.74
N ALA A 53 -1.12 -0.36 12.75
CA ALA A 53 -0.02 -0.76 13.62
C ALA A 53 -0.30 -2.12 14.26
N ASN A 54 0.76 -2.88 14.58
CA ASN A 54 0.61 -4.11 15.35
C ASN A 54 0.37 -3.79 16.85
N LYS A 55 -0.86 -3.99 17.29
CA LYS A 55 -1.32 -3.72 18.67
C LYS A 55 -0.54 -4.48 19.75
N GLU A 56 0.07 -5.62 19.41
CA GLU A 56 0.80 -6.45 20.38
C GLU A 56 2.02 -5.74 20.98
N TYR A 57 2.62 -4.82 20.24
CA TYR A 57 3.74 -4.00 20.72
C TYR A 57 3.32 -2.94 21.74
N VAL A 58 2.05 -2.49 21.70
CA VAL A 58 1.57 -1.37 22.51
C VAL A 58 1.27 -1.83 23.93
N LYS A 59 1.98 -1.27 24.92
CA LYS A 59 1.77 -1.54 26.36
C LYS A 59 0.91 -0.48 27.04
N ASP A 60 0.92 0.74 26.52
CA ASP A 60 0.16 1.87 27.06
C ASP A 60 -1.33 1.67 26.88
N GLU A 61 -2.06 1.57 27.99
CA GLU A 61 -3.51 1.36 27.99
C GLU A 61 -4.30 2.54 27.42
N ALA A 62 -3.81 3.77 27.57
CA ALA A 62 -4.46 4.94 26.99
C ALA A 62 -4.45 4.86 25.45
N MET A 63 -3.28 4.57 24.86
CA MET A 63 -3.16 4.35 23.42
C MET A 63 -4.00 3.16 22.94
N ARG A 64 -3.94 2.03 23.66
CA ARG A 64 -4.71 0.81 23.32
C ARG A 64 -6.22 1.05 23.27
N ASN A 65 -6.71 1.91 24.14
CA ASN A 65 -8.14 2.21 24.24
C ASN A 65 -8.59 3.35 23.32
N PHE A 66 -7.67 4.21 22.91
CA PHE A 66 -7.95 5.36 22.07
C PHE A 66 -8.13 4.98 20.58
N PHE A 67 -7.29 4.10 20.06
CA PHE A 67 -7.28 3.74 18.65
C PHE A 67 -8.12 2.50 18.31
N THR A 68 -8.62 2.48 17.09
CA THR A 68 -8.91 1.23 16.39
C THR A 68 -7.65 0.78 15.66
N PHE A 69 -7.13 -0.38 16.04
CA PHE A 69 -5.93 -0.95 15.43
C PHE A 69 -6.28 -1.86 14.26
N ARG A 70 -5.52 -1.74 13.16
CA ARG A 70 -5.43 -2.77 12.12
C ARG A 70 -3.96 -3.06 11.87
N ARG A 71 -3.59 -4.33 11.95
CA ARG A 71 -2.21 -4.74 11.71
C ARG A 71 -1.94 -4.69 10.21
N PRO A 72 -0.99 -3.85 9.71
CA PRO A 72 -0.66 -3.83 8.31
C PRO A 72 0.14 -5.08 7.93
N MET A 73 -0.21 -5.68 6.78
CA MET A 73 0.43 -6.89 6.27
C MET A 73 1.21 -6.56 5.00
N PRO A 74 2.55 -6.72 5.01
CA PRO A 74 3.39 -6.37 3.87
C PRO A 74 3.54 -7.47 2.83
N ASP A 75 3.05 -8.68 3.12
CA ASP A 75 3.26 -9.84 2.25
C ASP A 75 2.17 -9.93 1.18
N TYR A 76 2.59 -9.96 -0.08
CA TYR A 76 1.70 -10.02 -1.24
C TYR A 76 1.03 -11.38 -1.47
N TRP A 77 1.58 -12.45 -0.89
CA TRP A 77 1.25 -13.82 -1.28
C TRP A 77 0.59 -14.64 -0.18
N MET A 78 0.86 -14.30 1.09
CA MET A 78 0.40 -15.11 2.21
C MET A 78 -1.03 -14.78 2.65
N GLY A 79 -1.52 -13.60 2.37
CA GLY A 79 -2.82 -13.15 2.84
C GLY A 79 -2.89 -12.97 4.37
N PRO A 80 -4.11 -12.88 4.93
CA PRO A 80 -4.28 -12.67 6.36
C PRO A 80 -3.93 -13.91 7.18
N SER A 81 -3.15 -13.74 8.25
CA SER A 81 -2.86 -14.77 9.25
C SER A 81 -3.85 -14.75 10.44
N GLY A 82 -4.75 -13.78 10.48
CA GLY A 82 -5.74 -13.58 11.52
C GLY A 82 -6.69 -12.42 11.21
N PRO A 83 -7.63 -12.13 12.12
CA PRO A 83 -8.54 -11.01 11.95
C PRO A 83 -7.86 -9.66 12.21
N ASP A 84 -8.59 -8.58 11.89
CA ASP A 84 -8.18 -7.19 12.15
C ASP A 84 -6.82 -6.83 11.52
N GLN A 85 -6.55 -7.42 10.35
CA GLN A 85 -5.39 -7.16 9.52
C GLN A 85 -5.85 -6.48 8.23
N TRP A 86 -5.02 -5.56 7.71
CA TRP A 86 -5.21 -4.92 6.42
C TRP A 86 -3.99 -5.15 5.54
N SER A 87 -4.20 -5.50 4.27
CA SER A 87 -3.11 -5.60 3.30
C SER A 87 -2.56 -4.22 2.98
N TRP A 88 -1.25 -4.17 2.70
CA TRP A 88 -0.63 -3.01 2.08
C TRP A 88 -0.70 -3.11 0.56
N LEU A 89 -0.17 -4.19 0.02
CA LEU A 89 -0.21 -4.54 -1.39
C LEU A 89 -0.63 -6.00 -1.55
N GLU A 90 -1.24 -6.31 -2.66
CA GLU A 90 -1.66 -7.67 -3.00
C GLU A 90 -1.45 -7.92 -4.50
N VAL A 91 -1.10 -9.15 -4.85
CA VAL A 91 -1.15 -9.58 -6.25
C VAL A 91 -2.56 -10.10 -6.58
N TYR A 92 -2.93 -10.02 -7.84
CA TYR A 92 -4.21 -10.62 -8.28
C TYR A 92 -4.11 -12.17 -8.29
N PRO A 93 -5.15 -12.87 -7.82
CA PRO A 93 -6.34 -12.36 -7.13
C PRO A 93 -6.05 -12.02 -5.67
N GLN A 94 -6.37 -10.78 -5.28
CA GLN A 94 -6.10 -10.29 -3.94
C GLN A 94 -6.83 -11.11 -2.88
N HIS A 95 -6.20 -11.25 -1.71
CA HIS A 95 -6.85 -11.82 -0.52
C HIS A 95 -7.91 -10.89 0.04
N VAL A 96 -8.84 -11.47 0.78
CA VAL A 96 -9.92 -10.76 1.45
C VAL A 96 -9.62 -10.70 2.94
N PHE A 97 -9.51 -9.50 3.48
CA PHE A 97 -9.22 -9.28 4.88
C PHE A 97 -10.52 -9.09 5.67
N LYS A 98 -10.59 -9.75 6.82
CA LYS A 98 -11.79 -9.77 7.68
C LYS A 98 -11.49 -9.22 9.06
N ASN A 99 -12.48 -8.61 9.67
CA ASN A 99 -12.39 -8.20 11.07
C ASN A 99 -12.67 -9.36 12.03
N SER A 100 -12.54 -9.11 13.34
CA SER A 100 -12.79 -10.09 14.41
C SER A 100 -14.22 -10.61 14.47
N ARG A 101 -15.19 -9.96 13.80
CA ARG A 101 -16.56 -10.45 13.63
C ARG A 101 -16.74 -11.35 12.41
N GLY A 102 -15.68 -11.61 11.64
CA GLY A 102 -15.72 -12.38 10.41
C GLY A 102 -16.27 -11.64 9.19
N GLU A 103 -16.54 -10.36 9.31
CA GLU A 103 -17.04 -9.53 8.22
C GLU A 103 -15.92 -9.17 7.24
N VAL A 104 -16.22 -9.20 5.94
CA VAL A 104 -15.33 -8.73 4.89
C VAL A 104 -15.05 -7.24 5.11
N GLU A 105 -13.80 -6.87 5.34
CA GLU A 105 -13.48 -5.52 5.78
C GLU A 105 -12.62 -4.77 4.77
N GLN A 106 -11.52 -5.35 4.30
CA GLN A 106 -10.56 -4.62 3.49
C GLN A 106 -10.00 -5.45 2.34
N MET A 107 -9.73 -4.77 1.24
CA MET A 107 -8.90 -5.25 0.14
C MET A 107 -8.01 -4.11 -0.35
N SER A 108 -6.80 -4.45 -0.84
CA SER A 108 -5.91 -3.49 -1.52
C SER A 108 -6.06 -3.55 -3.02
N VAL A 109 -5.86 -2.41 -3.66
CA VAL A 109 -5.69 -2.29 -5.11
C VAL A 109 -4.47 -1.45 -5.41
N GLY A 110 -3.72 -1.78 -6.44
CA GLY A 110 -2.52 -1.06 -6.85
C GLY A 110 -2.31 -1.11 -8.35
N VAL A 111 -1.65 -0.09 -8.89
CA VAL A 111 -1.42 0.02 -10.34
C VAL A 111 -0.36 -0.98 -10.84
N ALA A 112 0.55 -1.37 -9.97
CA ALA A 112 1.60 -2.36 -10.19
C ALA A 112 2.09 -2.90 -8.84
N GLN A 113 2.80 -4.02 -8.84
CA GLN A 113 3.36 -4.63 -7.64
C GLN A 113 4.87 -4.86 -7.79
N ASN A 114 5.63 -4.50 -6.75
CA ASN A 114 7.04 -4.88 -6.64
C ASN A 114 7.15 -6.36 -6.21
N ALA A 115 6.68 -7.24 -7.09
CA ALA A 115 6.62 -8.68 -6.92
C ALA A 115 6.91 -9.38 -8.25
N LEU A 116 7.52 -10.56 -8.19
CA LEU A 116 7.74 -11.40 -9.38
C LEU A 116 6.60 -12.40 -9.54
N PRO A 117 6.23 -12.72 -10.78
CA PRO A 117 5.27 -13.78 -11.04
C PRO A 117 5.71 -15.11 -10.41
N HIS A 118 4.79 -15.76 -9.71
CA HIS A 118 4.99 -17.09 -9.12
C HIS A 118 6.17 -17.22 -8.14
N THR A 119 6.67 -16.10 -7.62
CA THR A 119 7.75 -16.08 -6.62
C THR A 119 7.23 -15.38 -5.37
N PRO A 120 7.12 -16.07 -4.23
CA PRO A 120 6.63 -15.45 -3.00
C PRO A 120 7.51 -14.29 -2.52
N GLY A 121 6.87 -13.28 -1.96
CA GLY A 121 7.51 -12.12 -1.37
C GLY A 121 7.77 -10.97 -2.33
N PRO A 122 8.16 -9.81 -1.78
CA PRO A 122 8.42 -8.61 -2.56
C PRO A 122 9.72 -8.74 -3.38
N ALA A 123 9.75 -8.12 -4.56
CA ALA A 123 10.90 -8.07 -5.45
C ALA A 123 11.09 -6.66 -6.01
N PRO A 124 12.32 -6.23 -6.33
CA PRO A 124 12.55 -4.90 -6.87
C PRO A 124 11.89 -4.70 -8.24
N MET A 125 11.39 -3.51 -8.50
CA MET A 125 10.82 -3.13 -9.80
C MET A 125 11.84 -3.25 -10.95
N SER A 126 13.14 -3.11 -10.66
CA SER A 126 14.23 -3.25 -11.62
C SER A 126 14.70 -4.70 -11.85
N HIS A 127 14.04 -5.70 -11.30
CA HIS A 127 14.46 -7.09 -11.43
C HIS A 127 14.47 -7.56 -12.89
N LYS A 128 15.51 -8.32 -13.31
CA LYS A 128 15.72 -8.82 -14.71
C LYS A 128 14.55 -9.66 -15.23
N ARG A 129 13.86 -10.40 -14.36
CA ARG A 129 12.70 -11.21 -14.74
C ARG A 129 11.44 -10.36 -14.96
N GLY A 130 11.48 -9.06 -14.64
CA GLY A 130 10.34 -8.16 -14.68
C GLY A 130 9.38 -8.37 -13.50
N ALA A 131 9.10 -7.29 -12.78
CA ALA A 131 8.03 -7.26 -11.77
C ALA A 131 6.65 -7.27 -12.45
N MET A 132 5.59 -7.42 -11.66
CA MET A 132 4.21 -7.27 -12.13
C MET A 132 3.90 -5.79 -12.33
N GLY A 133 4.27 -5.27 -13.51
CA GLY A 133 4.11 -3.87 -13.89
C GLY A 133 2.66 -3.46 -14.18
N ARG A 134 2.49 -2.24 -14.68
CA ARG A 134 1.18 -1.66 -14.96
C ARG A 134 0.39 -2.38 -16.06
N SER A 135 1.10 -3.01 -17.01
CA SER A 135 0.50 -3.79 -18.10
C SER A 135 0.29 -5.28 -17.76
N TRP A 136 0.56 -5.67 -16.51
CA TRP A 136 0.37 -7.05 -16.07
C TRP A 136 -1.11 -7.35 -15.83
N HIS A 137 -1.65 -8.38 -16.50
CA HIS A 137 -2.98 -8.91 -16.28
C HIS A 137 -3.08 -10.34 -16.81
N ASP A 138 -4.11 -11.07 -16.44
CA ASP A 138 -4.34 -12.46 -16.89
C ASP A 138 -3.11 -13.36 -16.75
N GLY A 139 -2.29 -13.15 -15.72
CA GLY A 139 -1.08 -13.91 -15.44
C GLY A 139 0.12 -13.59 -16.33
N GLY A 140 0.11 -12.49 -17.10
CA GLY A 140 1.19 -12.10 -18.00
C GLY A 140 1.32 -10.60 -18.22
N LYS A 141 2.46 -10.19 -18.75
CA LYS A 141 2.69 -8.82 -19.21
C LYS A 141 2.10 -8.62 -20.60
N ASP A 142 1.28 -7.61 -20.78
CA ASP A 142 0.85 -7.19 -22.11
C ASP A 142 1.98 -6.49 -22.86
N LEU A 143 2.31 -7.01 -24.04
CA LEU A 143 3.42 -6.52 -24.85
C LEU A 143 3.01 -5.55 -25.97
N ARG A 144 1.71 -5.24 -26.05
CA ARG A 144 1.21 -4.29 -27.06
C ARG A 144 1.73 -2.88 -26.76
N GLU A 145 2.02 -2.13 -27.83
CA GLU A 145 2.45 -0.75 -27.69
C GLU A 145 1.41 0.07 -26.93
N GLY A 146 1.86 0.83 -25.93
CA GLY A 146 0.97 1.66 -25.08
C GLY A 146 0.26 0.94 -23.95
N ALA A 147 0.40 -0.39 -23.81
CA ALA A 147 -0.26 -1.17 -22.75
C ALA A 147 -0.02 -0.63 -21.34
N VAL A 148 1.14 -0.02 -21.12
CA VAL A 148 1.50 0.66 -19.86
C VAL A 148 0.52 1.76 -19.46
N ASN A 149 -0.26 2.31 -20.40
CA ASN A 149 -1.24 3.36 -20.14
C ASN A 149 -2.69 2.84 -20.10
N TRP A 150 -2.92 1.54 -20.29
CA TRP A 150 -4.27 0.99 -20.34
C TRP A 150 -4.81 0.57 -18.96
N GLY A 151 -3.94 0.52 -17.93
CA GLY A 151 -4.34 0.29 -16.55
C GLY A 151 -4.82 -1.12 -16.24
N PHE A 152 -4.42 -2.12 -17.01
CA PHE A 152 -4.93 -3.50 -16.90
C PHE A 152 -4.74 -4.10 -15.50
N ASN A 153 -3.56 -3.93 -14.89
CA ASN A 153 -3.32 -4.44 -13.55
C ASN A 153 -4.26 -3.78 -12.52
N PHE A 154 -4.47 -2.49 -12.66
CA PHE A 154 -5.34 -1.71 -11.79
C PHE A 154 -6.82 -2.09 -11.98
N ASP A 155 -7.26 -2.23 -13.23
CA ASP A 155 -8.61 -2.63 -13.59
C ASP A 155 -8.96 -4.03 -13.07
N GLU A 156 -8.07 -4.99 -13.26
CA GLU A 156 -8.22 -6.36 -12.76
C GLU A 156 -8.40 -6.39 -11.24
N GLN A 157 -7.59 -5.64 -10.52
CA GLN A 157 -7.67 -5.54 -9.06
C GLN A 157 -8.93 -4.80 -8.58
N TRP A 158 -9.30 -3.71 -9.25
CA TRP A 158 -10.54 -2.99 -8.95
C TRP A 158 -11.78 -3.82 -9.20
N THR A 159 -11.84 -4.50 -10.35
CA THR A 159 -12.95 -5.38 -10.69
C THR A 159 -13.18 -6.40 -9.58
N ARG A 160 -12.14 -7.09 -9.14
CA ARG A 160 -12.25 -8.04 -8.04
C ARG A 160 -12.67 -7.38 -6.73
N ALA A 161 -12.10 -6.24 -6.38
CA ALA A 161 -12.44 -5.55 -5.14
C ALA A 161 -13.90 -5.10 -5.11
N LEU A 162 -14.42 -4.61 -6.24
CA LEU A 162 -15.84 -4.23 -6.37
C LEU A 162 -16.78 -5.45 -6.31
N ASP A 163 -16.40 -6.57 -6.91
CA ASP A 163 -17.17 -7.82 -6.84
C ASP A 163 -17.26 -8.36 -5.40
N VAL A 164 -16.17 -8.30 -4.66
CA VAL A 164 -16.13 -8.71 -3.24
C VAL A 164 -16.87 -7.72 -2.34
N ASN A 165 -16.88 -6.44 -2.72
CA ASN A 165 -17.52 -5.34 -2.00
C ASN A 165 -17.11 -5.23 -0.52
N PRO A 166 -15.80 -5.07 -0.20
CA PRO A 166 -15.35 -4.88 1.17
C PRO A 166 -15.82 -3.52 1.73
N LYS A 167 -15.80 -3.36 3.05
CA LYS A 167 -16.12 -2.08 3.70
C LYS A 167 -15.11 -0.97 3.35
N PHE A 168 -13.88 -1.34 3.02
CA PHE A 168 -12.80 -0.42 2.70
C PHE A 168 -11.92 -0.97 1.58
N ILE A 169 -11.68 -0.17 0.56
CA ILE A 169 -10.70 -0.45 -0.49
C ILE A 169 -9.50 0.48 -0.27
N PHE A 170 -8.32 -0.10 -0.12
CA PHE A 170 -7.09 0.63 0.09
C PHE A 170 -6.34 0.73 -1.24
N VAL A 171 -6.33 1.92 -1.84
CA VAL A 171 -5.50 2.20 -3.02
C VAL A 171 -4.09 2.48 -2.51
N THR A 172 -3.16 1.58 -2.79
CA THR A 172 -1.77 1.70 -2.37
C THR A 172 -0.88 2.18 -3.52
N GLY A 173 0.22 2.89 -3.18
CA GLY A 173 1.05 3.55 -4.17
C GLY A 173 0.39 4.82 -4.71
N TRP A 174 0.32 5.88 -3.88
CA TRP A 174 -0.19 7.17 -4.32
C TRP A 174 0.92 8.05 -4.87
N ASN A 175 1.95 8.34 -4.05
CA ASN A 175 3.00 9.30 -4.40
C ASN A 175 4.37 9.01 -3.77
N GLU A 176 4.75 7.76 -3.66
CA GLU A 176 6.09 7.38 -3.21
C GLU A 176 7.10 7.46 -4.38
N TRP A 177 7.27 8.66 -4.95
CA TRP A 177 8.13 8.90 -6.12
C TRP A 177 9.64 8.81 -5.86
N THR A 178 10.04 8.22 -4.74
CA THR A 178 11.42 7.86 -4.46
C THR A 178 11.70 6.46 -4.99
N ALA A 179 12.72 6.31 -5.82
CA ALA A 179 13.03 5.02 -6.44
C ALA A 179 13.43 3.93 -5.43
N GLY A 180 13.81 4.29 -4.20
CA GLY A 180 14.26 3.36 -3.18
C GLY A 180 15.44 2.52 -3.67
N ARG A 181 16.59 3.16 -3.93
CA ARG A 181 17.76 2.47 -4.50
C ARG A 181 18.62 1.80 -3.44
N TYR A 182 18.79 0.49 -3.58
CA TYR A 182 19.60 -0.33 -2.65
C TYR A 182 20.65 -1.15 -3.42
N ARG A 183 21.67 -1.65 -2.73
CA ARG A 183 22.60 -2.65 -3.26
C ARG A 183 22.09 -4.07 -3.04
N GLU A 184 21.41 -4.25 -1.93
CA GLU A 184 20.70 -5.48 -1.55
C GLU A 184 19.38 -5.10 -0.89
N TRP A 185 18.34 -5.88 -1.14
CA TRP A 185 17.05 -5.69 -0.55
C TRP A 185 16.29 -7.01 -0.49
N SER A 186 15.73 -7.34 0.69
CA SER A 186 15.17 -8.66 0.93
C SER A 186 16.26 -9.72 0.69
N HIS A 187 16.06 -10.62 -0.27
CA HIS A 187 17.03 -11.65 -0.67
C HIS A 187 17.65 -11.38 -2.06
N TYR A 188 17.42 -10.21 -2.62
CA TYR A 188 17.93 -9.82 -3.93
C TYR A 188 19.20 -8.98 -3.82
N GLN A 189 20.07 -9.08 -4.85
CA GLN A 189 21.31 -8.32 -4.97
C GLN A 189 21.36 -7.59 -6.33
N ASP A 190 22.30 -6.67 -6.47
CA ASP A 190 22.49 -5.90 -7.71
C ASP A 190 22.57 -6.78 -8.97
N SER A 191 23.16 -7.99 -8.86
CA SER A 191 23.28 -8.92 -9.97
C SER A 191 21.92 -9.41 -10.52
N ASP A 192 20.86 -9.30 -9.73
CA ASP A 192 19.51 -9.68 -10.12
C ASP A 192 18.81 -8.62 -10.97
N CYS A 193 19.39 -7.43 -11.08
CA CYS A 193 18.83 -6.28 -11.78
C CYS A 193 19.51 -6.00 -13.11
N TYR A 194 18.81 -5.28 -14.00
CA TYR A 194 19.32 -4.91 -15.32
C TYR A 194 20.57 -4.03 -15.27
N TYR A 195 20.65 -3.15 -14.27
CA TYR A 195 21.76 -2.23 -14.13
C TYR A 195 22.55 -2.51 -12.88
N PRO A 196 23.87 -2.69 -13.00
CA PRO A 196 24.74 -2.77 -11.83
C PRO A 196 24.62 -1.53 -10.94
N GLY A 197 24.57 -1.73 -9.64
CA GLY A 197 24.58 -0.64 -8.65
C GLY A 197 23.22 -0.14 -8.20
N GLY A 198 22.14 -0.89 -8.41
CA GLY A 198 20.89 -0.53 -7.77
C GLY A 198 19.70 -1.44 -8.01
N LEU A 199 19.18 -1.95 -6.90
CA LEU A 199 17.85 -2.47 -6.77
C LEU A 199 16.91 -1.28 -6.59
N PHE A 200 16.06 -0.99 -7.58
CA PHE A 200 15.02 0.04 -7.45
C PHE A 200 13.74 -0.65 -6.99
N VAL A 201 13.34 -0.38 -5.74
CA VAL A 201 12.25 -1.13 -5.09
C VAL A 201 10.89 -0.66 -5.59
N ASP A 202 10.67 0.64 -5.68
CA ASP A 202 9.35 1.21 -5.89
C ASP A 202 9.15 1.78 -7.29
N GLU A 203 10.15 2.50 -7.82
CA GLU A 203 10.08 3.23 -9.06
C GLU A 203 11.31 2.92 -9.93
N TYR A 204 11.10 2.40 -11.16
CA TYR A 204 12.18 2.08 -12.09
C TYR A 204 11.94 2.62 -13.49
N THR A 205 10.78 2.32 -14.08
CA THR A 205 10.34 2.82 -15.39
C THR A 205 8.83 3.10 -15.33
N GLN A 206 8.27 3.66 -16.41
CA GLN A 206 6.81 3.85 -16.49
C GLN A 206 6.02 2.56 -16.30
N GLU A 207 6.52 1.44 -16.86
CA GLU A 207 5.92 0.13 -16.67
C GLU A 207 6.09 -0.38 -15.24
N TYR A 208 7.29 -0.25 -14.71
CA TYR A 208 7.69 -0.76 -13.40
C TYR A 208 7.74 0.38 -12.39
N SER A 209 6.56 0.88 -12.06
CA SER A 209 6.32 1.92 -11.07
C SER A 209 4.91 1.73 -10.51
N ARG A 210 4.69 2.02 -9.24
CA ARG A 210 3.47 1.63 -8.54
C ARG A 210 2.66 2.79 -7.94
N ASP A 211 3.00 4.02 -8.28
CA ASP A 211 2.31 5.20 -7.80
C ASP A 211 1.36 5.79 -8.85
N CYS A 212 0.20 6.28 -8.43
CA CYS A 212 -0.87 6.73 -9.31
C CYS A 212 -1.21 8.22 -9.18
N GLU A 213 -0.51 8.99 -8.33
CA GLU A 213 -0.68 10.44 -8.27
C GLU A 213 -0.45 11.06 -9.65
N PRO A 214 -1.28 12.03 -10.08
CA PRO A 214 -1.03 12.78 -11.30
C PRO A 214 0.37 13.40 -11.35
N MET A 215 1.10 13.18 -12.43
CA MET A 215 2.49 13.59 -12.58
C MET A 215 2.72 14.42 -13.84
N ARG A 216 3.68 15.34 -13.80
CA ARG A 216 4.10 16.09 -14.99
C ARG A 216 4.96 15.22 -15.90
N GLY A 217 4.48 14.96 -17.09
CA GLY A 217 5.10 13.99 -18.00
C GLY A 217 4.74 12.54 -17.62
N GLY A 218 5.34 11.54 -18.27
CA GLY A 218 5.01 10.14 -17.99
C GLY A 218 3.53 9.83 -18.16
N HIS A 219 2.91 9.27 -17.12
CA HIS A 219 1.50 8.88 -17.15
C HIS A 219 0.51 10.05 -17.04
N THR A 220 0.97 11.27 -16.74
CA THR A 220 0.12 12.43 -16.46
C THR A 220 -0.95 12.13 -15.40
N ASP A 221 -2.24 12.24 -15.71
CA ASP A 221 -3.38 11.90 -14.85
C ASP A 221 -4.09 10.59 -15.24
N ASN A 222 -3.43 9.76 -16.04
CA ASN A 222 -4.02 8.56 -16.66
C ASN A 222 -4.54 7.53 -15.65
N TYR A 223 -3.99 7.51 -14.42
CA TYR A 223 -4.37 6.58 -13.36
C TYR A 223 -5.20 7.24 -12.24
N TYR A 224 -5.57 8.50 -12.40
CA TYR A 224 -6.39 9.28 -11.47
C TYR A 224 -7.81 9.45 -11.98
#